data_65f2b707a18eae5ddebc21e5ad534b56
#
_entry.id   65f2b707a18eae5ddebc21e5ad534b56
#
_cell.length_a   1.000
_cell.length_b   1.000
_cell.length_c   1.000
_cell.angle_alpha   90.00
_cell.angle_beta   90.00
_cell.angle_gamma   90.00
#
_symmetry.space_group_name_H-M   'P 1'
#
loop_
_entity.id
_entity.type
_entity.pdbx_description
1 polymer ?
#
loop_
_entity_poly.entity_id
_entity_poly.type
_entity_poly.pdbx_seq_one_letter_code
_entity_poly.pdbx_strand_id
1 'polypeptide(L)'
;MNSKTQKLAALKRQCFSCKKCSIAQGDSRVTSPHVFGCGNVNASIVVVGQNPGYSETIIKKPFVGDAGKNFDGFLQTILSIERKYIYITNTIKCYTPGNRPPTDQEIAACKDFLKQEIEIVQPQVVITLGNYALQYFTKHSGITKCHGEMEHSEEFNIDVFPMYHPSPLNMNKPLTRQAAEEDFRKLKALLKGSVDKVSDITEDSGIGLEGLI
;
A
#
# COMPACT_ATOMS: atom_id res chain seq x y z
N MET A 1 -4.45 27.10 -2.98
CA MET A 1 -4.63 25.73 -2.39
C MET A 1 -3.29 25.02 -2.41
N ASN A 2 -2.89 24.34 -1.32
CA ASN A 2 -1.65 23.57 -1.32
C ASN A 2 -1.79 22.36 -2.25
N SER A 3 -0.80 22.09 -3.10
CA SER A 3 -0.78 20.91 -3.98
C SER A 3 -0.74 19.60 -3.19
N LYS A 4 -1.15 18.46 -3.78
CA LYS A 4 -1.03 17.12 -3.16
C LYS A 4 0.40 16.88 -2.65
N THR A 5 1.41 17.26 -3.44
CA THR A 5 2.83 17.14 -3.06
C THR A 5 3.16 17.93 -1.80
N GLN A 6 2.68 19.18 -1.68
CA GLN A 6 2.91 20.00 -0.49
C GLN A 6 2.21 19.40 0.75
N LYS A 7 0.98 18.90 0.60
CA LYS A 7 0.23 18.25 1.69
C LYS A 7 0.96 16.98 2.17
N LEU A 8 1.37 16.09 1.26
CA LEU A 8 2.13 14.89 1.62
C LEU A 8 3.49 15.23 2.25
N ALA A 9 4.19 16.26 1.78
CA ALA A 9 5.44 16.70 2.38
C ALA A 9 5.24 17.22 3.82
N ALA A 10 4.15 17.94 4.08
CA ALA A 10 3.80 18.38 5.42
C ALA A 10 3.46 17.19 6.35
N LEU A 11 2.64 16.27 5.88
CA LEU A 11 2.27 15.05 6.62
C LEU A 11 3.50 14.16 6.90
N LYS A 12 4.42 14.04 5.94
CA LYS A 12 5.69 13.34 6.12
C LYS A 12 6.52 13.95 7.25
N ARG A 13 6.65 15.29 7.31
CA ARG A 13 7.37 15.97 8.42
C ARG A 13 6.72 15.65 9.77
N GLN A 14 5.39 15.69 9.86
CA GLN A 14 4.66 15.31 11.08
C GLN A 14 4.91 13.85 11.46
N CYS A 15 4.92 12.94 10.48
CA CYS A 15 5.22 11.53 10.72
C CYS A 15 6.63 11.34 11.29
N PHE A 16 7.64 12.01 10.73
CA PHE A 16 9.03 11.88 11.19
C PHE A 16 9.29 12.52 12.56
N SER A 17 8.45 13.43 13.02
CA SER A 17 8.49 14.02 14.37
C SER A 17 7.51 13.36 15.36
N CYS A 18 6.79 12.31 14.93
CA CYS A 18 5.77 11.65 15.75
C CYS A 18 6.40 10.94 16.95
N LYS A 19 5.74 11.07 18.12
CA LYS A 19 6.09 10.39 19.38
C LYS A 19 4.86 9.81 20.07
N LYS A 20 3.79 9.49 19.32
CA LYS A 20 2.49 9.09 19.88
C LYS A 20 2.47 7.70 20.52
N CYS A 21 3.47 6.86 20.25
CA CYS A 21 3.56 5.49 20.79
C CYS A 21 5.02 5.09 21.05
N SER A 22 5.24 3.97 21.74
CA SER A 22 6.56 3.51 22.14
C SER A 22 7.50 3.25 20.96
N ILE A 23 7.00 2.64 19.87
CA ILE A 23 7.83 2.36 18.69
C ILE A 23 8.29 3.61 17.93
N ALA A 24 7.60 4.74 18.09
CA ALA A 24 7.99 6.00 17.47
C ALA A 24 9.27 6.60 18.07
N GLN A 25 9.68 6.13 19.24
CA GLN A 25 10.93 6.56 19.91
C GLN A 25 12.15 5.77 19.42
N GLY A 26 11.91 4.65 18.71
CA GLY A 26 12.97 3.74 18.30
C GLY A 26 13.47 2.84 19.41
N ASP A 27 14.55 2.14 19.14
CA ASP A 27 15.26 1.27 20.10
C ASP A 27 16.78 1.39 19.88
N SER A 28 17.58 0.58 20.61
CA SER A 28 19.03 0.57 20.51
C SER A 28 19.58 0.24 19.11
N ARG A 29 18.77 -0.40 18.25
CA ARG A 29 19.14 -0.79 16.87
C ARG A 29 18.61 0.18 15.84
N VAL A 30 17.45 0.81 16.12
CA VAL A 30 16.75 1.68 15.17
C VAL A 30 16.31 2.94 15.89
N THR A 31 17.16 3.96 15.87
CA THR A 31 16.90 5.27 16.50
C THR A 31 15.94 6.15 15.71
N SER A 32 15.76 5.87 14.42
CA SER A 32 14.81 6.58 13.55
C SER A 32 13.89 5.56 12.84
N PRO A 33 12.85 5.07 13.53
CA PRO A 33 12.01 3.97 13.03
C PRO A 33 11.04 4.37 11.91
N HIS A 34 10.84 5.66 11.68
CA HIS A 34 9.83 6.19 10.79
C HIS A 34 10.14 5.93 9.32
N VAL A 35 9.13 5.44 8.59
CA VAL A 35 9.10 5.28 7.13
C VAL A 35 7.75 5.75 6.63
N PHE A 36 7.75 6.80 5.84
CA PHE A 36 6.53 7.37 5.25
C PHE A 36 6.30 6.80 3.85
N GLY A 37 5.06 6.85 3.37
CA GLY A 37 4.69 6.44 2.03
C GLY A 37 5.46 7.18 0.94
N CYS A 38 5.63 6.56 -0.21
CA CYS A 38 6.31 7.15 -1.37
C CYS A 38 5.73 6.64 -2.69
N GLY A 39 5.97 7.38 -3.75
CA GLY A 39 5.52 7.07 -5.10
C GLY A 39 4.81 8.23 -5.77
N ASN A 40 3.97 7.94 -6.73
CA ASN A 40 3.21 8.94 -7.47
C ASN A 40 2.10 9.53 -6.59
N VAL A 41 2.11 10.83 -6.37
CA VAL A 41 1.07 11.54 -5.59
C VAL A 41 -0.30 11.58 -6.28
N ASN A 42 -0.35 11.27 -7.57
CA ASN A 42 -1.56 11.16 -8.39
C ASN A 42 -1.85 9.70 -8.78
N ALA A 43 -1.31 8.73 -8.05
CA ALA A 43 -1.50 7.33 -8.35
C ALA A 43 -2.96 6.92 -8.26
N SER A 44 -3.45 6.20 -9.26
CA SER A 44 -4.76 5.52 -9.20
C SER A 44 -4.72 4.27 -8.30
N ILE A 45 -3.53 3.75 -8.02
CA ILE A 45 -3.31 2.57 -7.19
C ILE A 45 -2.47 2.94 -5.98
N VAL A 46 -2.98 2.67 -4.78
CA VAL A 46 -2.21 2.73 -3.52
C VAL A 46 -2.02 1.32 -2.99
N VAL A 47 -0.78 0.98 -2.64
CA VAL A 47 -0.43 -0.30 -2.03
C VAL A 47 -0.15 -0.09 -0.55
N VAL A 48 -0.81 -0.87 0.29
CA VAL A 48 -0.72 -0.74 1.75
C VAL A 48 -0.28 -2.06 2.37
N GLY A 49 0.88 -2.02 3.05
CA GLY A 49 1.36 -3.13 3.89
C GLY A 49 1.10 -2.91 5.37
N GLN A 50 1.72 -3.74 6.20
CA GLN A 50 1.56 -3.69 7.66
C GLN A 50 2.43 -2.60 8.29
N ASN A 51 3.73 -2.79 8.33
CA ASN A 51 4.74 -1.89 8.91
C ASN A 51 6.07 -2.02 8.16
N PRO A 52 6.96 -1.02 8.27
CA PRO A 52 8.31 -1.12 7.68
C PRO A 52 9.12 -2.24 8.32
N GLY A 53 9.93 -2.92 7.52
CA GLY A 53 11.00 -3.78 7.98
C GLY A 53 12.28 -2.98 8.33
N TYR A 54 13.33 -3.68 8.79
CA TYR A 54 14.61 -3.04 9.15
C TYR A 54 15.26 -2.32 7.96
N SER A 55 15.32 -2.94 6.79
CA SER A 55 15.90 -2.34 5.56
C SER A 55 15.22 -1.04 5.18
N GLU A 56 13.90 -0.97 5.36
CA GLU A 56 13.10 0.21 5.08
C GLU A 56 13.47 1.38 6.00
N THR A 57 13.88 1.12 7.25
CA THR A 57 14.32 2.19 8.16
C THR A 57 15.64 2.81 7.74
N ILE A 58 16.50 2.07 7.04
CA ILE A 58 17.78 2.56 6.51
C ILE A 58 17.54 3.40 5.25
N ILE A 59 16.78 2.87 4.31
CA ILE A 59 16.52 3.50 3.00
C ILE A 59 15.44 4.59 3.08
N LYS A 60 14.62 4.60 4.17
CA LYS A 60 13.48 5.52 4.35
C LYS A 60 12.41 5.42 3.26
N LYS A 61 12.25 4.25 2.67
CA LYS A 61 11.22 3.93 1.68
C LYS A 61 10.53 2.61 2.03
N PRO A 62 9.20 2.49 1.86
CA PRO A 62 8.48 1.23 2.09
C PRO A 62 8.84 0.19 1.02
N PHE A 63 8.76 -1.07 1.39
CA PHE A 63 8.93 -2.22 0.50
C PHE A 63 10.25 -2.21 -0.30
N VAL A 64 11.38 -2.04 0.38
CA VAL A 64 12.74 -2.14 -0.22
C VAL A 64 13.46 -3.44 0.17
N GLY A 65 12.96 -4.17 1.16
CA GLY A 65 13.45 -5.49 1.56
C GLY A 65 12.95 -6.62 0.66
N ASP A 66 13.08 -7.86 1.10
CA ASP A 66 12.75 -9.05 0.28
C ASP A 66 11.26 -9.15 -0.09
N ALA A 67 10.36 -8.72 0.79
CA ALA A 67 8.95 -8.61 0.45
C ALA A 67 8.71 -7.61 -0.70
N GLY A 68 9.45 -6.49 -0.69
CA GLY A 68 9.41 -5.49 -1.76
C GLY A 68 9.93 -6.03 -3.08
N LYS A 69 11.04 -6.81 -3.07
CA LYS A 69 11.58 -7.46 -4.28
C LYS A 69 10.57 -8.44 -4.88
N ASN A 70 9.92 -9.26 -4.05
CA ASN A 70 8.87 -10.16 -4.53
C ASN A 70 7.69 -9.39 -5.13
N PHE A 71 7.27 -8.31 -4.47
CA PHE A 71 6.21 -7.45 -4.97
C PHE A 71 6.56 -6.80 -6.30
N ASP A 72 7.75 -6.23 -6.42
CA ASP A 72 8.25 -5.62 -7.67
C ASP A 72 8.34 -6.65 -8.81
N GLY A 73 8.71 -7.90 -8.49
CA GLY A 73 8.66 -9.00 -9.44
C GLY A 73 7.27 -9.21 -10.02
N PHE A 74 6.23 -9.27 -9.19
CA PHE A 74 4.84 -9.41 -9.63
C PHE A 74 4.35 -8.18 -10.40
N LEU A 75 4.70 -6.97 -9.97
CA LEU A 75 4.36 -5.74 -10.70
C LEU A 75 4.88 -5.79 -12.13
N GLN A 76 6.15 -6.17 -12.31
CA GLN A 76 6.79 -6.20 -13.62
C GLN A 76 6.31 -7.36 -14.50
N THR A 77 6.29 -8.58 -13.95
CA THR A 77 6.05 -9.79 -14.75
C THR A 77 4.56 -10.02 -15.04
N ILE A 78 3.67 -9.63 -14.14
CA ILE A 78 2.23 -9.88 -14.29
C ILE A 78 1.47 -8.63 -14.67
N LEU A 79 1.60 -7.54 -13.88
CA LEU A 79 0.85 -6.30 -14.17
C LEU A 79 1.45 -5.48 -15.29
N SER A 80 2.76 -5.60 -15.55
CA SER A 80 3.51 -4.76 -16.48
C SER A 80 3.47 -3.26 -16.08
N ILE A 81 3.47 -2.99 -14.76
CA ILE A 81 3.44 -1.65 -14.17
C ILE A 81 4.77 -1.39 -13.48
N GLU A 82 5.35 -0.21 -13.71
CA GLU A 82 6.53 0.23 -12.98
C GLU A 82 6.12 0.85 -11.62
N ARG A 83 6.95 0.63 -10.60
CA ARG A 83 6.75 1.15 -9.24
C ARG A 83 6.54 2.68 -9.18
N LYS A 84 7.07 3.43 -10.15
CA LYS A 84 6.92 4.90 -10.22
C LYS A 84 5.49 5.38 -10.48
N TYR A 85 4.60 4.51 -10.97
CA TYR A 85 3.20 4.85 -11.25
C TYR A 85 2.25 4.62 -10.08
N ILE A 86 2.69 3.91 -9.04
CA ILE A 86 1.88 3.60 -7.84
C ILE A 86 2.38 4.40 -6.63
N TYR A 87 1.53 4.49 -5.60
CA TYR A 87 1.92 4.99 -4.28
C TYR A 87 1.95 3.82 -3.29
N ILE A 88 3.03 3.70 -2.51
CA ILE A 88 3.22 2.58 -1.59
C ILE A 88 3.39 3.10 -0.18
N THR A 89 2.69 2.50 0.77
CA THR A 89 2.75 2.86 2.19
C THR A 89 2.48 1.66 3.10
N ASN A 90 2.35 1.90 4.40
CA ASN A 90 2.01 0.91 5.41
C ASN A 90 0.95 1.47 6.37
N THR A 91 0.21 0.59 7.05
CA THR A 91 -0.72 0.98 8.12
C THR A 91 0.04 1.62 9.28
N ILE A 92 1.18 1.05 9.67
CA ILE A 92 2.07 1.59 10.69
C ILE A 92 3.27 2.24 10.01
N LYS A 93 3.64 3.46 10.46
CA LYS A 93 4.74 4.23 9.87
C LYS A 93 6.10 3.95 10.51
N CYS A 94 6.16 3.12 11.53
CA CYS A 94 7.38 2.82 12.27
C CYS A 94 7.70 1.32 12.24
N TYR A 95 9.00 1.02 12.23
CA TYR A 95 9.50 -0.33 12.43
C TYR A 95 9.12 -0.84 13.82
N THR A 96 8.60 -2.05 13.91
CA THR A 96 8.33 -2.73 15.18
C THR A 96 9.53 -3.60 15.57
N PRO A 97 10.02 -3.55 16.81
CA PRO A 97 11.19 -4.33 17.24
C PRO A 97 11.07 -5.81 16.90
N GLY A 98 12.07 -6.37 16.22
CA GLY A 98 12.03 -7.75 15.73
C GLY A 98 11.00 -8.01 14.65
N ASN A 99 10.46 -6.97 14.05
CA ASN A 99 9.39 -7.06 13.04
C ASN A 99 8.14 -7.78 13.57
N ARG A 100 7.87 -7.62 14.88
CA ARG A 100 6.66 -8.18 15.51
C ARG A 100 5.39 -7.51 14.97
N PRO A 101 4.25 -8.16 15.10
CA PRO A 101 2.97 -7.50 14.88
C PRO A 101 2.81 -6.22 15.73
N PRO A 102 2.20 -5.15 15.19
CA PRO A 102 1.87 -3.97 15.97
C PRO A 102 0.78 -4.28 17.00
N THR A 103 0.78 -3.58 18.13
CA THR A 103 -0.30 -3.63 19.12
C THR A 103 -1.47 -2.74 18.69
N ASP A 104 -2.65 -2.96 19.28
CA ASP A 104 -3.84 -2.14 19.02
C ASP A 104 -3.60 -0.66 19.36
N GLN A 105 -2.82 -0.37 20.41
CA GLN A 105 -2.44 1.00 20.77
C GLN A 105 -1.55 1.65 19.69
N GLU A 106 -0.61 0.90 19.12
CA GLU A 106 0.26 1.39 18.05
C GLU A 106 -0.54 1.62 16.76
N ILE A 107 -1.49 0.72 16.46
CA ILE A 107 -2.42 0.86 15.32
C ILE A 107 -3.25 2.12 15.49
N ALA A 108 -3.91 2.29 16.63
CA ALA A 108 -4.74 3.46 16.91
C ALA A 108 -3.95 4.77 16.85
N ALA A 109 -2.74 4.81 17.41
CA ALA A 109 -1.88 5.99 17.39
C ALA A 109 -1.41 6.39 15.98
N CYS A 110 -1.34 5.43 15.05
CA CYS A 110 -0.84 5.65 13.68
C CYS A 110 -1.95 5.82 12.63
N LYS A 111 -3.20 5.49 12.97
CA LYS A 111 -4.35 5.42 12.05
C LYS A 111 -4.49 6.67 11.17
N ASP A 112 -4.37 7.86 11.75
CA ASP A 112 -4.62 9.12 11.06
C ASP A 112 -3.60 9.40 9.93
N PHE A 113 -2.38 8.87 10.01
CA PHE A 113 -1.39 9.08 8.96
C PHE A 113 -1.80 8.40 7.66
N LEU A 114 -2.24 7.13 7.73
CA LEU A 114 -2.70 6.42 6.53
C LEU A 114 -3.98 7.05 5.98
N LYS A 115 -4.93 7.41 6.85
CA LYS A 115 -6.16 8.09 6.44
C LYS A 115 -5.87 9.34 5.61
N GLN A 116 -5.01 10.22 6.13
CA GLN A 116 -4.63 11.44 5.42
C GLN A 116 -3.85 11.17 4.13
N GLU A 117 -2.99 10.13 4.07
CA GLU A 117 -2.35 9.75 2.81
C GLU A 117 -3.39 9.37 1.74
N ILE A 118 -4.39 8.55 2.08
CA ILE A 118 -5.47 8.15 1.16
C ILE A 118 -6.29 9.37 0.72
N GLU A 119 -6.67 10.24 1.66
CA GLU A 119 -7.42 11.47 1.37
C GLU A 119 -6.65 12.46 0.47
N ILE A 120 -5.32 12.49 0.55
CA ILE A 120 -4.48 13.35 -0.29
C ILE A 120 -4.26 12.73 -1.66
N VAL A 121 -3.89 11.44 -1.73
CA VAL A 121 -3.61 10.74 -2.98
C VAL A 121 -4.89 10.53 -3.78
N GLN A 122 -6.00 10.19 -3.15
CA GLN A 122 -7.31 9.92 -3.76
C GLN A 122 -7.22 8.83 -4.84
N PRO A 123 -6.75 7.62 -4.50
CA PRO A 123 -6.64 6.54 -5.48
C PRO A 123 -8.01 6.00 -5.87
N GLN A 124 -8.07 5.26 -6.98
CA GLN A 124 -9.27 4.51 -7.40
C GLN A 124 -9.35 3.17 -6.67
N VAL A 125 -8.21 2.54 -6.41
CA VAL A 125 -8.14 1.24 -5.73
C VAL A 125 -6.99 1.20 -4.73
N VAL A 126 -7.26 0.54 -3.60
CA VAL A 126 -6.23 0.20 -2.59
C VAL A 126 -5.95 -1.29 -2.65
N ILE A 127 -4.69 -1.65 -2.89
CA ILE A 127 -4.22 -3.03 -2.76
C ILE A 127 -3.73 -3.22 -1.32
N THR A 128 -4.37 -4.11 -0.56
CA THR A 128 -3.95 -4.43 0.80
C THR A 128 -3.11 -5.70 0.82
N LEU A 129 -1.92 -5.63 1.43
CA LEU A 129 -0.99 -6.76 1.53
C LEU A 129 -1.03 -7.37 2.94
N GLY A 130 -1.79 -8.45 3.10
CA GLY A 130 -1.96 -9.19 4.35
C GLY A 130 -3.05 -8.64 5.27
N ASN A 131 -3.24 -9.33 6.41
CA ASN A 131 -4.38 -9.11 7.31
C ASN A 131 -4.46 -7.71 7.92
N TYR A 132 -3.35 -7.13 8.35
CA TYR A 132 -3.37 -5.83 9.03
C TYR A 132 -3.81 -4.69 8.10
N ALA A 133 -3.35 -4.72 6.85
CA ALA A 133 -3.80 -3.77 5.85
C ALA A 133 -5.26 -3.99 5.48
N LEU A 134 -5.69 -5.25 5.32
CA LEU A 134 -7.08 -5.62 5.07
C LEU A 134 -8.01 -5.08 6.16
N GLN A 135 -7.71 -5.36 7.44
CA GLN A 135 -8.52 -4.95 8.59
C GLN A 135 -8.62 -3.44 8.77
N TYR A 136 -7.68 -2.67 8.21
CA TYR A 136 -7.73 -1.22 8.24
C TYR A 136 -8.85 -0.66 7.36
N PHE A 137 -9.11 -1.29 6.22
CA PHE A 137 -10.07 -0.82 5.22
C PHE A 137 -11.41 -1.56 5.27
N THR A 138 -11.43 -2.77 5.79
CA THR A 138 -12.61 -3.64 5.78
C THR A 138 -12.89 -4.21 7.17
N LYS A 139 -14.08 -4.79 7.34
CA LYS A 139 -14.43 -5.53 8.58
C LYS A 139 -13.99 -6.99 8.55
N HIS A 140 -13.35 -7.43 7.45
CA HIS A 140 -12.92 -8.81 7.30
C HIS A 140 -11.61 -9.09 8.03
N SER A 141 -11.52 -10.29 8.59
CA SER A 141 -10.30 -10.87 9.12
C SER A 141 -10.04 -12.21 8.45
N GLY A 142 -8.77 -12.46 8.09
CA GLY A 142 -8.38 -13.71 7.46
C GLY A 142 -8.27 -13.61 5.95
N ILE A 143 -7.10 -13.13 5.50
CA ILE A 143 -6.74 -12.96 4.07
C ILE A 143 -7.03 -14.19 3.22
N THR A 144 -6.93 -15.40 3.79
CA THR A 144 -7.18 -16.67 3.09
C THR A 144 -8.62 -16.84 2.58
N LYS A 145 -9.56 -16.02 3.06
CA LYS A 145 -10.98 -16.13 2.69
C LYS A 145 -11.42 -15.07 1.67
N CYS A 146 -10.64 -13.99 1.53
CA CYS A 146 -11.05 -12.83 0.73
C CYS A 146 -9.96 -12.31 -0.22
N HIS A 147 -8.77 -12.96 -0.28
CA HIS A 147 -7.76 -12.53 -1.25
C HIS A 147 -8.25 -12.70 -2.69
N GLY A 148 -7.83 -11.78 -3.53
CA GLY A 148 -8.16 -11.80 -4.97
C GLY A 148 -9.62 -11.47 -5.31
N GLU A 149 -10.39 -10.93 -4.36
CA GLU A 149 -11.76 -10.48 -4.57
C GLU A 149 -11.85 -8.97 -4.26
N MET A 150 -12.44 -8.20 -5.16
CA MET A 150 -12.64 -6.76 -4.94
C MET A 150 -13.73 -6.53 -3.91
N GLU A 151 -13.45 -5.67 -2.93
CA GLU A 151 -14.40 -5.24 -1.90
C GLU A 151 -14.54 -3.72 -1.90
N HIS A 152 -15.69 -3.19 -1.49
CA HIS A 152 -15.86 -1.76 -1.29
C HIS A 152 -15.75 -1.41 0.19
N SER A 153 -14.88 -0.46 0.51
CA SER A 153 -14.76 0.10 1.85
C SER A 153 -15.69 1.29 2.01
N GLU A 154 -16.80 1.11 2.74
CA GLU A 154 -17.76 2.17 3.02
C GLU A 154 -17.13 3.34 3.81
N GLU A 155 -16.24 3.03 4.78
CA GLU A 155 -15.57 4.05 5.61
C GLU A 155 -14.72 5.01 4.78
N PHE A 156 -14.05 4.49 3.74
CA PHE A 156 -13.14 5.27 2.88
C PHE A 156 -13.75 5.61 1.53
N ASN A 157 -14.91 5.05 1.20
CA ASN A 157 -15.56 5.14 -0.11
C ASN A 157 -14.58 4.82 -1.25
N ILE A 158 -13.93 3.65 -1.15
CA ILE A 158 -12.88 3.22 -2.08
C ILE A 158 -12.92 1.70 -2.28
N ASP A 159 -12.55 1.25 -3.47
CA ASP A 159 -12.40 -0.16 -3.76
C ASP A 159 -11.07 -0.70 -3.21
N VAL A 160 -11.14 -1.87 -2.60
CA VAL A 160 -10.04 -2.55 -1.92
C VAL A 160 -9.83 -3.91 -2.55
N PHE A 161 -8.60 -4.22 -2.92
CA PHE A 161 -8.22 -5.51 -3.45
C PHE A 161 -7.25 -6.22 -2.50
N PRO A 162 -7.74 -7.17 -1.69
CA PRO A 162 -6.92 -7.90 -0.72
C PRO A 162 -5.99 -8.91 -1.39
N MET A 163 -4.73 -8.95 -0.97
CA MET A 163 -3.73 -9.88 -1.46
C MET A 163 -2.88 -10.46 -0.32
N TYR A 164 -2.29 -11.63 -0.54
CA TYR A 164 -1.29 -12.15 0.38
C TYR A 164 -0.09 -11.20 0.48
N HIS A 165 0.43 -11.04 1.72
CA HIS A 165 1.67 -10.30 1.91
C HIS A 165 2.84 -11.02 1.20
N PRO A 166 3.63 -10.35 0.34
CA PRO A 166 4.66 -10.98 -0.49
C PRO A 166 5.96 -11.28 0.28
N SER A 167 5.87 -11.56 1.57
CA SER A 167 7.03 -11.95 2.38
C SER A 167 7.61 -13.29 1.92
N PRO A 168 8.92 -13.53 2.13
CA PRO A 168 9.54 -14.83 1.84
C PRO A 168 8.80 -15.98 2.52
N LEU A 169 8.31 -15.78 3.76
CA LEU A 169 7.52 -16.78 4.48
C LEU A 169 6.29 -17.26 3.71
N ASN A 170 5.62 -16.37 3.00
CA ASN A 170 4.46 -16.69 2.17
C ASN A 170 4.88 -17.17 0.78
N MET A 171 5.84 -16.53 0.15
CA MET A 171 6.24 -16.81 -1.23
C MET A 171 7.06 -18.11 -1.37
N ASN A 172 7.64 -18.61 -0.28
CA ASN A 172 8.27 -19.93 -0.23
C ASN A 172 7.26 -21.09 -0.09
N LYS A 173 5.97 -20.78 0.12
CA LYS A 173 4.88 -21.78 0.12
C LYS A 173 4.28 -21.86 -1.29
N PRO A 174 4.41 -22.97 -2.01
CA PRO A 174 4.01 -23.05 -3.43
C PRO A 174 2.55 -22.64 -3.67
N LEU A 175 1.62 -23.13 -2.86
CA LEU A 175 0.18 -22.82 -2.99
C LEU A 175 -0.12 -21.34 -2.73
N THR A 176 0.52 -20.74 -1.72
CA THR A 176 0.32 -19.31 -1.42
C THR A 176 0.91 -18.43 -2.52
N ARG A 177 2.05 -18.79 -3.07
CA ARG A 177 2.66 -18.09 -4.20
C ARG A 177 1.78 -18.17 -5.44
N GLN A 178 1.27 -19.37 -5.78
CA GLN A 178 0.36 -19.57 -6.90
C GLN A 178 -0.91 -18.73 -6.74
N ALA A 179 -1.50 -18.70 -5.54
CA ALA A 179 -2.66 -17.88 -5.24
C ALA A 179 -2.34 -16.38 -5.40
N ALA A 180 -1.19 -15.91 -4.92
CA ALA A 180 -0.77 -14.53 -5.12
C ALA A 180 -0.59 -14.18 -6.60
N GLU A 181 0.01 -15.04 -7.40
CA GLU A 181 0.16 -14.83 -8.85
C GLU A 181 -1.21 -14.76 -9.55
N GLU A 182 -2.16 -15.59 -9.14
CA GLU A 182 -3.52 -15.55 -9.67
C GLU A 182 -4.25 -14.27 -9.29
N ASP A 183 -4.09 -13.80 -8.05
CA ASP A 183 -4.64 -12.52 -7.60
C ASP A 183 -4.11 -11.35 -8.45
N PHE A 184 -2.80 -11.35 -8.78
CA PHE A 184 -2.24 -10.33 -9.68
C PHE A 184 -2.82 -10.41 -11.08
N ARG A 185 -3.12 -11.61 -11.62
CA ARG A 185 -3.79 -11.77 -12.93
C ARG A 185 -5.23 -11.26 -12.90
N LYS A 186 -5.99 -11.56 -11.83
CA LYS A 186 -7.33 -11.02 -11.61
C LYS A 186 -7.31 -9.49 -11.54
N LEU A 187 -6.40 -8.92 -10.74
CA LEU A 187 -6.23 -7.48 -10.66
C LEU A 187 -5.94 -6.84 -12.01
N LYS A 188 -5.05 -7.46 -12.82
CA LYS A 188 -4.75 -6.98 -14.19
C LYS A 188 -6.00 -6.92 -15.06
N ALA A 189 -6.85 -7.95 -15.00
CA ALA A 189 -8.09 -8.00 -15.77
C ALA A 189 -9.07 -6.90 -15.33
N LEU A 190 -9.20 -6.67 -14.02
CA LEU A 190 -10.06 -5.63 -13.46
C LEU A 190 -9.60 -4.21 -13.86
N LEU A 191 -8.29 -3.95 -13.79
CA LEU A 191 -7.71 -2.66 -14.18
C LEU A 191 -7.91 -2.38 -15.67
N LYS A 192 -7.76 -3.37 -16.56
CA LYS A 192 -8.03 -3.22 -17.99
C LYS A 192 -9.51 -2.88 -18.25
N GLY A 193 -10.44 -3.62 -17.66
CA GLY A 193 -11.87 -3.33 -17.81
C GLY A 193 -12.29 -1.95 -17.29
N SER A 194 -11.52 -1.34 -16.41
CA SER A 194 -11.74 0.05 -15.96
C SER A 194 -11.20 1.07 -16.97
N VAL A 195 -10.10 0.77 -17.65
CA VAL A 195 -9.50 1.62 -18.70
C VAL A 195 -10.41 1.65 -19.94
N ASP A 196 -10.91 0.48 -20.36
CA ASP A 196 -11.81 0.39 -21.53
C ASP A 196 -13.13 1.17 -21.31
N LYS A 197 -13.67 1.17 -20.08
CA LYS A 197 -14.84 1.99 -19.73
C LYS A 197 -14.58 3.50 -19.70
N VAL A 198 -13.33 3.91 -19.44
CA VAL A 198 -12.94 5.33 -19.44
C VAL A 198 -12.64 5.82 -20.85
N SER A 199 -12.12 4.97 -21.75
CA SER A 199 -11.92 5.31 -23.17
C SER A 199 -13.25 5.59 -23.89
N ASP A 200 -14.30 4.83 -23.58
CA ASP A 200 -15.65 5.05 -24.14
C ASP A 200 -16.28 6.40 -23.71
N ILE A 201 -15.80 6.98 -22.57
CA ILE A 201 -16.27 8.28 -22.07
C ILE A 201 -15.41 9.44 -22.61
N THR A 202 -14.14 9.18 -22.97
CA THR A 202 -13.16 10.21 -23.38
C THR A 202 -13.12 10.48 -24.88
N GLU A 203 -13.70 9.65 -25.73
CA GLU A 203 -13.91 9.99 -27.16
C GLU A 203 -14.80 11.23 -27.35
N ASP A 204 -15.65 11.56 -26.35
CA ASP A 204 -16.50 12.73 -26.37
C ASP A 204 -15.87 13.99 -25.72
N SER A 205 -14.70 13.92 -25.08
CA SER A 205 -14.08 15.03 -24.33
C SER A 205 -12.65 15.43 -24.73
N GLY A 206 -12.04 14.80 -25.72
CA GLY A 206 -10.80 15.28 -26.36
C GLY A 206 -9.54 15.31 -25.47
N ILE A 207 -9.50 14.54 -24.37
CA ILE A 207 -8.33 14.46 -23.47
C ILE A 207 -7.57 13.16 -23.73
N GLY A 208 -6.43 13.28 -24.42
CA GLY A 208 -5.56 12.15 -24.77
C GLY A 208 -4.99 11.44 -23.55
N LEU A 209 -5.14 10.12 -23.52
CA LEU A 209 -4.57 9.17 -22.56
C LEU A 209 -3.16 8.73 -22.99
N GLU A 210 -2.19 9.63 -23.12
CA GLU A 210 -0.79 9.24 -23.26
C GLU A 210 -0.15 9.15 -21.86
N GLY A 211 -0.02 7.92 -21.30
CA GLY A 211 0.75 7.69 -20.09
C GLY A 211 0.26 6.62 -19.11
N LEU A 212 -0.68 5.74 -19.49
CA LEU A 212 -1.24 4.71 -18.59
C LEU A 212 -1.05 3.27 -19.10
N ILE A 213 -0.06 3.01 -19.97
CA ILE A 213 0.38 1.65 -20.32
C ILE A 213 1.88 1.57 -20.18
#